data_d51cd9bb5594f7932b96d24ca133a70d
#
_entry.id   d51cd9bb5594f7932b96d24ca133a70d
#
_cell.length_a   1.000
_cell.length_b   1.000
_cell.length_c   1.000
_cell.angle_alpha   90.00
_cell.angle_beta   90.00
_cell.angle_gamma   90.00
#
_symmetry.space_group_name_H-M   'P 1'
#
loop_
_entity.id
_entity.type
_entity.pdbx_description
1 polymer ?
#
loop_
_entity_poly.entity_id
_entity_poly.type
_entity_poly.pdbx_seq_one_letter_code
_entity_poly.pdbx_strand_id
1 'polypeptide(L)'
;AGPLGHPSEFVEMPLDELRKRHYLFVAGGVGTAPVYPQVKWLKEHGVKADVIIGAKTRDMLIYTDAMRAVAENLHIATDDGSEGFKGLVTQVIDELIGKQGRHYDECVAIGPMIMMKFVALTTKKYALKTTVSLNALMVDGTGMCGACRVTVAGRTRFTCVEGPEFDGHEVDFDEAMRRQGMYRTQEQRAAAIEAERQAGHQCKIGPVSYTHLTLPTKLEV
;
A
#
# COMPACT_ATOMS: atom_id res chain seq x y z
N ALA A 1 19.56 2.25 8.66
CA ALA A 1 18.74 2.13 9.86
C ALA A 1 17.41 1.50 9.47
N GLY A 2 16.86 0.67 10.33
CA GLY A 2 15.58 -0.02 10.14
C GLY A 2 15.53 -1.29 10.98
N PRO A 3 14.39 -1.92 11.14
CA PRO A 3 13.06 -1.50 10.63
C PRO A 3 12.56 -0.23 11.33
N LEU A 4 11.71 0.56 10.64
CA LEU A 4 11.08 1.78 11.15
C LEU A 4 9.57 1.55 11.29
N GLY A 5 8.93 2.26 12.23
CA GLY A 5 7.50 2.14 12.51
C GLY A 5 7.15 0.94 13.39
N HIS A 6 5.86 0.63 13.42
CA HIS A 6 5.33 -0.50 14.16
C HIS A 6 4.99 -1.67 13.24
N PRO A 7 5.09 -2.92 13.73
CA PRO A 7 4.60 -4.08 12.99
C PRO A 7 3.07 -4.03 12.86
N SER A 8 2.52 -4.79 11.90
CA SER A 8 1.07 -4.96 11.79
C SER A 8 0.49 -5.63 13.04
N GLU A 9 -0.66 -5.16 13.52
CA GLU A 9 -1.31 -5.61 14.78
C GLU A 9 -1.47 -7.14 14.83
N PHE A 10 -1.76 -7.78 13.71
CA PHE A 10 -1.95 -9.24 13.66
C PHE A 10 -0.68 -10.04 13.98
N VAL A 11 0.52 -9.46 13.82
CA VAL A 11 1.80 -10.14 14.16
C VAL A 11 1.98 -10.28 15.68
N GLU A 12 1.43 -9.34 16.44
CA GLU A 12 1.50 -9.32 17.91
C GLU A 12 0.37 -10.13 18.57
N MET A 13 -0.61 -10.58 17.78
CA MET A 13 -1.77 -11.31 18.29
C MET A 13 -1.43 -12.79 18.56
N PRO A 14 -1.98 -13.40 19.63
CA PRO A 14 -1.87 -14.84 19.86
C PRO A 14 -2.42 -15.64 18.67
N LEU A 15 -1.66 -16.64 18.19
CA LEU A 15 -2.02 -17.42 16.99
C LEU A 15 -3.40 -18.10 17.10
N ASP A 16 -3.80 -18.53 18.28
CA ASP A 16 -5.10 -19.20 18.48
C ASP A 16 -6.29 -18.23 18.31
N GLU A 17 -6.10 -16.95 18.59
CA GLU A 17 -7.08 -15.90 18.33
C GLU A 17 -7.05 -15.47 16.86
N LEU A 18 -5.84 -15.31 16.32
CA LEU A 18 -5.63 -14.91 14.94
C LEU A 18 -6.26 -15.88 13.95
N ARG A 19 -6.13 -17.21 14.19
CA ARG A 19 -6.71 -18.26 13.34
C ARG A 19 -8.24 -18.26 13.29
N LYS A 20 -8.91 -17.61 14.23
CA LYS A 20 -10.37 -17.48 14.23
C LYS A 20 -10.85 -16.31 13.38
N ARG A 21 -9.94 -15.41 12.98
CA ARG A 21 -10.27 -14.20 12.21
C ARG A 21 -10.23 -14.46 10.72
N HIS A 22 -11.03 -13.70 10.02
CA HIS A 22 -11.06 -13.63 8.57
C HIS A 22 -10.78 -12.20 8.12
N TYR A 23 -9.68 -12.01 7.40
CA TYR A 23 -9.22 -10.70 6.94
C TYR A 23 -9.67 -10.41 5.52
N LEU A 24 -9.96 -9.14 5.25
CA LEU A 24 -10.15 -8.62 3.89
C LEU A 24 -9.01 -7.65 3.57
N PHE A 25 -8.14 -8.00 2.63
CA PHE A 25 -7.11 -7.08 2.13
C PHE A 25 -7.60 -6.37 0.86
N VAL A 26 -7.39 -5.05 0.80
CA VAL A 26 -7.72 -4.23 -0.35
C VAL A 26 -6.46 -3.52 -0.83
N ALA A 27 -5.95 -3.95 -1.98
CA ALA A 27 -4.72 -3.48 -2.57
C ALA A 27 -4.98 -2.63 -3.81
N GLY A 28 -4.34 -1.48 -3.94
CA GLY A 28 -4.44 -0.61 -5.12
C GLY A 28 -3.10 -0.39 -5.81
N GLY A 29 -2.97 -0.81 -7.06
CA GLY A 29 -1.77 -0.63 -7.87
C GLY A 29 -0.52 -1.18 -7.15
N VAL A 30 0.49 -0.33 -6.93
CA VAL A 30 1.74 -0.71 -6.24
C VAL A 30 1.50 -1.21 -4.81
N GLY A 31 0.38 -0.82 -4.16
CA GLY A 31 0.00 -1.31 -2.84
C GLY A 31 -0.19 -2.83 -2.76
N THR A 32 -0.29 -3.52 -3.89
CA THR A 32 -0.33 -4.99 -3.94
C THR A 32 0.99 -5.62 -3.47
N ALA A 33 2.12 -4.95 -3.71
CA ALA A 33 3.44 -5.46 -3.32
C ALA A 33 3.60 -5.61 -1.79
N PRO A 34 3.30 -4.61 -0.94
CA PRO A 34 3.35 -4.76 0.51
C PRO A 34 2.22 -5.64 1.09
N VAL A 35 1.10 -5.82 0.40
CA VAL A 35 0.03 -6.75 0.82
C VAL A 35 0.48 -8.21 0.68
N TYR A 36 1.23 -8.55 -0.36
CA TYR A 36 1.63 -9.93 -0.63
C TYR A 36 2.34 -10.62 0.53
N PRO A 37 3.40 -10.07 1.14
CA PRO A 37 4.08 -10.73 2.26
C PRO A 37 3.17 -10.87 3.50
N GLN A 38 2.24 -9.95 3.73
CA GLN A 38 1.28 -10.02 4.83
C GLN A 38 0.32 -11.19 4.65
N VAL A 39 -0.31 -11.30 3.47
CA VAL A 39 -1.24 -12.39 3.14
C VAL A 39 -0.52 -13.74 3.13
N LYS A 40 0.72 -13.79 2.61
CA LYS A 40 1.55 -14.99 2.64
C LYS A 40 1.83 -15.44 4.07
N TRP A 41 2.22 -14.52 4.93
CA TRP A 41 2.46 -14.81 6.35
C TRP A 41 1.20 -15.34 7.05
N LEU A 42 0.05 -14.71 6.83
CA LEU A 42 -1.23 -15.17 7.38
C LEU A 42 -1.56 -16.59 6.93
N LYS A 43 -1.40 -16.90 5.63
CA LYS A 43 -1.61 -18.25 5.10
C LYS A 43 -0.69 -19.28 5.76
N GLU A 44 0.60 -18.98 5.91
CA GLU A 44 1.58 -19.85 6.56
C GLU A 44 1.21 -20.15 8.02
N HIS A 45 0.45 -19.24 8.66
CA HIS A 45 -0.05 -19.42 10.04
C HIS A 45 -1.48 -19.96 10.13
N GLY A 46 -2.08 -20.32 9.00
CA GLY A 46 -3.43 -20.93 8.93
C GLY A 46 -4.57 -19.93 9.12
N VAL A 47 -4.35 -18.67 8.79
CA VAL A 47 -5.34 -17.59 8.87
C VAL A 47 -5.94 -17.31 7.49
N LYS A 48 -7.25 -17.11 7.43
CA LYS A 48 -7.97 -16.83 6.18
C LYS A 48 -7.88 -15.36 5.82
N ALA A 49 -7.52 -15.09 4.56
CA ALA A 49 -7.48 -13.75 4.02
C ALA A 49 -8.02 -13.73 2.58
N ASP A 50 -9.08 -12.98 2.36
CA ASP A 50 -9.56 -12.63 1.03
C ASP A 50 -8.85 -11.36 0.57
N VAL A 51 -8.56 -11.26 -0.72
CA VAL A 51 -7.82 -10.14 -1.29
C VAL A 51 -8.59 -9.53 -2.45
N ILE A 52 -8.73 -8.20 -2.45
CA ILE A 52 -9.19 -7.42 -3.60
C ILE A 52 -8.00 -6.66 -4.15
N ILE A 53 -7.67 -6.86 -5.44
CA ILE A 53 -6.65 -6.07 -6.15
C ILE A 53 -7.35 -5.14 -7.11
N GLY A 54 -7.09 -3.84 -6.98
CA GLY A 54 -7.60 -2.81 -7.88
C GLY A 54 -6.50 -2.19 -8.75
N ALA A 55 -6.80 -2.00 -10.04
CA ALA A 55 -5.95 -1.27 -10.98
C ALA A 55 -6.81 -0.52 -12.01
N LYS A 56 -6.20 0.42 -12.76
CA LYS A 56 -6.90 1.09 -13.85
C LYS A 56 -7.17 0.14 -15.03
N THR A 57 -6.17 -0.65 -15.37
CA THR A 57 -6.19 -1.60 -16.50
C THR A 57 -5.49 -2.90 -16.10
N ARG A 58 -5.72 -3.95 -16.86
CA ARG A 58 -5.04 -5.25 -16.70
C ARG A 58 -3.52 -5.13 -16.66
N ASP A 59 -2.95 -4.31 -17.54
CA ASP A 59 -1.49 -4.17 -17.67
C ASP A 59 -0.83 -3.52 -16.43
N MET A 60 -1.64 -2.89 -15.59
CA MET A 60 -1.18 -2.30 -14.31
C MET A 60 -1.33 -3.24 -13.12
N LEU A 61 -1.86 -4.44 -13.32
CA LEU A 61 -1.96 -5.46 -12.28
C LEU A 61 -0.57 -6.06 -12.02
N ILE A 62 -0.22 -6.18 -10.77
CA ILE A 62 1.03 -6.81 -10.33
C ILE A 62 0.74 -7.90 -9.29
N TYR A 63 1.60 -8.89 -9.18
CA TYR A 63 1.53 -9.97 -8.19
C TYR A 63 0.24 -10.84 -8.24
N THR A 64 -0.55 -10.80 -9.30
CA THR A 64 -1.83 -11.52 -9.37
C THR A 64 -1.68 -13.03 -9.18
N ASP A 65 -0.73 -13.66 -9.87
CA ASP A 65 -0.50 -15.11 -9.77
C ASP A 65 0.05 -15.50 -8.39
N ALA A 66 1.02 -14.73 -7.88
CA ALA A 66 1.57 -14.96 -6.55
C ALA A 66 0.50 -14.78 -5.47
N MET A 67 -0.36 -13.74 -5.60
CA MET A 67 -1.46 -13.50 -4.66
C MET A 67 -2.51 -14.61 -4.72
N ARG A 68 -2.83 -15.12 -5.92
CA ARG A 68 -3.76 -16.26 -6.09
C ARG A 68 -3.28 -17.50 -5.37
N ALA A 69 -1.97 -17.70 -5.27
CA ALA A 69 -1.39 -18.82 -4.57
C ALA A 69 -1.49 -18.72 -3.04
N VAL A 70 -1.66 -17.51 -2.48
CA VAL A 70 -1.63 -17.28 -1.02
C VAL A 70 -2.97 -16.81 -0.44
N ALA A 71 -3.80 -16.12 -1.20
CA ALA A 71 -5.13 -15.68 -0.76
C ALA A 71 -6.11 -16.87 -0.65
N GLU A 72 -7.08 -16.77 0.26
CA GLU A 72 -8.22 -17.69 0.30
C GLU A 72 -9.10 -17.47 -0.94
N ASN A 73 -9.49 -16.22 -1.20
CA ASN A 73 -10.16 -15.80 -2.43
C ASN A 73 -9.49 -14.54 -2.97
N LEU A 74 -9.23 -14.51 -4.28
CA LEU A 74 -8.69 -13.34 -4.96
C LEU A 74 -9.78 -12.72 -5.86
N HIS A 75 -10.06 -11.45 -5.64
CA HIS A 75 -10.96 -10.63 -6.44
C HIS A 75 -10.14 -9.57 -7.16
N ILE A 76 -10.33 -9.45 -8.47
CA ILE A 76 -9.65 -8.43 -9.29
C ILE A 76 -10.71 -7.42 -9.74
N ALA A 77 -10.38 -6.14 -9.65
CA ALA A 77 -11.19 -5.04 -10.16
C ALA A 77 -10.34 -4.14 -11.07
N THR A 78 -10.84 -3.84 -12.26
CA THR A 78 -10.22 -2.88 -13.16
C THR A 78 -11.23 -1.80 -13.56
N ASP A 79 -10.78 -0.53 -13.59
CA ASP A 79 -11.65 0.59 -13.88
C ASP A 79 -12.28 0.45 -15.29
N ASP A 80 -11.49 -0.03 -16.26
CA ASP A 80 -11.92 -0.23 -17.65
C ASP A 80 -12.64 -1.57 -17.90
N GLY A 81 -12.56 -2.51 -16.95
CA GLY A 81 -13.13 -3.86 -17.10
C GLY A 81 -12.29 -4.82 -17.94
N SER A 82 -11.01 -4.52 -18.15
CA SER A 82 -10.10 -5.36 -18.93
C SER A 82 -9.74 -6.68 -18.21
N GLU A 83 -9.91 -6.75 -16.89
CA GLU A 83 -9.82 -7.97 -16.09
C GLU A 83 -10.68 -7.90 -14.83
N GLY A 84 -11.36 -9.00 -14.52
CA GLY A 84 -12.17 -9.15 -13.31
C GLY A 84 -13.45 -8.29 -13.31
N PHE A 85 -13.74 -7.71 -12.15
CA PHE A 85 -14.88 -6.82 -11.97
C PHE A 85 -14.61 -5.46 -12.62
N LYS A 86 -15.54 -4.98 -13.45
CA LYS A 86 -15.46 -3.64 -14.02
C LYS A 86 -15.93 -2.61 -13.00
N GLY A 87 -15.01 -1.84 -12.45
CA GLY A 87 -15.32 -0.80 -11.48
C GLY A 87 -14.31 -0.70 -10.35
N LEU A 88 -14.70 -0.04 -9.27
CA LEU A 88 -13.84 0.28 -8.15
C LEU A 88 -13.82 -0.85 -7.09
N VAL A 89 -12.73 -0.95 -6.34
CA VAL A 89 -12.59 -1.90 -5.22
C VAL A 89 -13.69 -1.76 -4.16
N THR A 90 -14.23 -0.55 -3.97
CA THR A 90 -15.35 -0.30 -3.05
C THR A 90 -16.64 -0.99 -3.47
N GLN A 91 -16.88 -1.11 -4.77
CA GLN A 91 -18.04 -1.84 -5.30
C GLN A 91 -17.90 -3.35 -5.08
N VAL A 92 -16.65 -3.87 -5.13
CA VAL A 92 -16.38 -5.27 -4.79
C VAL A 92 -16.62 -5.51 -3.30
N ILE A 93 -16.24 -4.56 -2.43
CA ILE A 93 -16.55 -4.63 -0.99
C ILE A 93 -18.08 -4.68 -0.77
N ASP A 94 -18.84 -3.78 -1.41
CA ASP A 94 -20.29 -3.75 -1.33
C ASP A 94 -20.93 -5.07 -1.87
N GLU A 95 -20.33 -5.69 -2.89
CA GLU A 95 -20.74 -6.99 -3.42
C GLU A 95 -20.50 -8.11 -2.41
N LEU A 96 -19.29 -8.20 -1.84
CA LEU A 96 -18.91 -9.27 -0.91
C LEU A 96 -19.67 -9.19 0.40
N ILE A 97 -19.71 -8.01 1.02
CA ILE A 97 -20.31 -7.83 2.34
C ILE A 97 -21.82 -7.58 2.20
N GLY A 98 -22.22 -6.62 1.35
CA GLY A 98 -23.61 -6.17 1.27
C GLY A 98 -24.51 -7.17 0.58
N LYS A 99 -24.08 -7.78 -0.55
CA LYS A 99 -24.94 -8.70 -1.32
C LYS A 99 -24.71 -10.17 -0.98
N GLN A 100 -23.42 -10.59 -0.85
CA GLN A 100 -23.11 -12.00 -0.57
C GLN A 100 -23.16 -12.31 0.94
N GLY A 101 -23.25 -11.30 1.81
CA GLY A 101 -23.29 -11.49 3.25
C GLY A 101 -22.02 -12.07 3.87
N ARG A 102 -20.86 -11.88 3.21
CA ARG A 102 -19.58 -12.34 3.79
C ARG A 102 -19.24 -11.53 5.02
N HIS A 103 -18.70 -12.20 6.01
CA HIS A 103 -18.25 -11.57 7.24
C HIS A 103 -16.72 -11.56 7.29
N TYR A 104 -16.19 -10.41 7.65
CA TYR A 104 -14.74 -10.20 7.89
C TYR A 104 -14.58 -9.53 9.25
N ASP A 105 -13.50 -9.85 9.96
CA ASP A 105 -13.18 -9.27 11.26
C ASP A 105 -12.42 -7.96 11.12
N GLU A 106 -11.60 -7.86 10.07
CA GLU A 106 -10.81 -6.66 9.79
C GLU A 106 -10.56 -6.51 8.29
N CYS A 107 -10.57 -5.25 7.84
CA CYS A 107 -10.14 -4.85 6.51
C CYS A 107 -8.78 -4.14 6.60
N VAL A 108 -7.83 -4.54 5.76
CA VAL A 108 -6.52 -3.87 5.63
C VAL A 108 -6.44 -3.28 4.23
N ALA A 109 -6.30 -1.95 4.12
CA ALA A 109 -6.25 -1.27 2.83
C ALA A 109 -4.89 -0.60 2.60
N ILE A 110 -4.26 -0.92 1.46
CA ILE A 110 -2.95 -0.40 1.06
C ILE A 110 -2.99 0.02 -0.40
N GLY A 111 -2.72 1.29 -0.67
CA GLY A 111 -2.74 1.82 -2.03
C GLY A 111 -2.79 3.35 -2.08
N PRO A 112 -3.29 3.92 -3.17
CA PRO A 112 -3.45 5.36 -3.29
C PRO A 112 -4.31 5.93 -2.15
N MET A 113 -3.92 7.10 -1.62
CA MET A 113 -4.59 7.74 -0.47
C MET A 113 -6.10 7.91 -0.70
N ILE A 114 -6.48 8.28 -1.92
CA ILE A 114 -7.89 8.42 -2.31
C ILE A 114 -8.64 7.08 -2.26
N MET A 115 -8.01 5.97 -2.66
CA MET A 115 -8.61 4.63 -2.56
C MET A 115 -8.83 4.26 -1.10
N MET A 116 -7.81 4.42 -0.24
CA MET A 116 -7.91 4.11 1.19
C MET A 116 -9.02 4.93 1.87
N LYS A 117 -9.16 6.22 1.52
CA LYS A 117 -10.29 7.06 1.98
C LYS A 117 -11.64 6.43 1.66
N PHE A 118 -11.85 6.05 0.39
CA PHE A 118 -13.15 5.49 -0.01
C PHE A 118 -13.37 4.08 0.53
N VAL A 119 -12.33 3.27 0.67
CA VAL A 119 -12.42 1.97 1.36
C VAL A 119 -12.87 2.17 2.81
N ALA A 120 -12.22 3.07 3.56
CA ALA A 120 -12.60 3.38 4.94
C ALA A 120 -14.05 3.88 5.06
N LEU A 121 -14.48 4.75 4.15
CA LEU A 121 -15.89 5.21 4.10
C LEU A 121 -16.87 4.07 3.80
N THR A 122 -16.49 3.14 2.93
CA THR A 122 -17.35 2.00 2.57
C THR A 122 -17.45 0.99 3.71
N THR A 123 -16.32 0.61 4.30
CA THR A 123 -16.27 -0.34 5.42
C THR A 123 -16.95 0.19 6.69
N LYS A 124 -16.93 1.51 6.88
CA LYS A 124 -17.65 2.16 7.99
C LYS A 124 -19.14 1.91 7.96
N LYS A 125 -19.76 1.77 6.77
CA LYS A 125 -21.20 1.42 6.63
C LYS A 125 -21.52 0.04 7.21
N TYR A 126 -20.53 -0.85 7.18
CA TYR A 126 -20.64 -2.23 7.65
C TYR A 126 -20.08 -2.42 9.06
N ALA A 127 -19.70 -1.34 9.75
CA ALA A 127 -19.01 -1.38 11.05
C ALA A 127 -17.79 -2.31 11.06
N LEU A 128 -17.11 -2.46 9.92
CA LEU A 128 -15.93 -3.31 9.76
C LEU A 128 -14.68 -2.52 10.14
N LYS A 129 -13.96 -2.97 11.18
CA LYS A 129 -12.65 -2.41 11.56
C LYS A 129 -11.75 -2.32 10.31
N THR A 130 -11.15 -1.16 10.08
CA THR A 130 -10.37 -0.94 8.87
C THR A 130 -9.04 -0.29 9.22
N THR A 131 -7.98 -1.03 8.96
CA THR A 131 -6.60 -0.54 9.06
C THR A 131 -6.12 -0.07 7.69
N VAL A 132 -5.51 1.11 7.63
CA VAL A 132 -4.91 1.67 6.41
C VAL A 132 -3.41 1.84 6.60
N SER A 133 -2.62 1.42 5.62
CA SER A 133 -1.17 1.64 5.63
C SER A 133 -0.83 2.89 4.82
N LEU A 134 -0.50 3.97 5.53
CA LEU A 134 -0.33 5.29 4.92
C LEU A 134 1.03 5.44 4.24
N ASN A 135 1.03 5.98 3.04
CA ASN A 135 2.20 6.29 2.22
C ASN A 135 2.56 7.79 2.28
N ALA A 136 2.63 8.36 3.49
CA ALA A 136 3.03 9.75 3.68
C ALA A 136 4.48 9.98 3.23
N LEU A 137 4.79 11.23 2.82
CA LEU A 137 6.16 11.62 2.49
C LEU A 137 7.08 11.45 3.70
N MET A 138 8.10 10.60 3.58
CA MET A 138 9.10 10.37 4.62
C MET A 138 10.45 10.88 4.18
N VAL A 139 11.07 11.74 5.00
CA VAL A 139 12.39 12.33 4.71
C VAL A 139 13.45 11.74 5.63
N ASP A 140 13.22 11.79 6.94
CA ASP A 140 14.18 11.38 7.96
C ASP A 140 13.89 9.98 8.51
N GLY A 141 12.63 9.65 8.77
CA GLY A 141 12.22 8.34 9.29
C GLY A 141 12.34 8.16 10.79
N THR A 142 12.79 9.17 11.55
CA THR A 142 12.99 9.10 13.01
C THR A 142 11.95 9.88 13.82
N GLY A 143 10.98 10.53 13.14
CA GLY A 143 9.96 11.37 13.76
C GLY A 143 10.40 12.81 14.04
N MET A 144 11.66 13.18 13.76
CA MET A 144 12.18 14.51 14.08
C MET A 144 11.75 15.58 13.09
N CYS A 145 11.73 15.29 11.78
CA CYS A 145 11.49 16.30 10.74
C CYS A 145 10.00 16.65 10.54
N GLY A 146 9.07 15.81 11.02
CA GLY A 146 7.63 16.03 10.89
C GLY A 146 7.07 15.99 9.46
N ALA A 147 7.86 15.55 8.46
CA ALA A 147 7.42 15.49 7.07
C ALA A 147 6.26 14.51 6.88
N CYS A 148 6.29 13.37 7.57
CA CYS A 148 5.30 12.31 7.49
C CYS A 148 4.12 12.46 8.47
N ARG A 149 3.92 13.65 9.04
CA ARG A 149 2.81 13.85 9.97
C ARG A 149 1.45 13.69 9.29
N VAL A 150 0.53 13.11 10.00
CA VAL A 150 -0.87 12.89 9.63
C VAL A 150 -1.75 13.13 10.85
N THR A 151 -2.97 13.57 10.65
CA THR A 151 -3.96 13.69 11.74
C THR A 151 -4.79 12.41 11.83
N VAL A 152 -4.75 11.76 13.00
CA VAL A 152 -5.53 10.56 13.33
C VAL A 152 -6.25 10.80 14.65
N ALA A 153 -7.56 10.59 14.71
CA ALA A 153 -8.41 10.89 15.88
C ALA A 153 -8.22 12.32 16.41
N GLY A 154 -8.05 13.31 15.52
CA GLY A 154 -7.82 14.71 15.87
C GLY A 154 -6.44 15.01 16.46
N ARG A 155 -5.51 14.07 16.46
CA ARG A 155 -4.15 14.22 16.97
C ARG A 155 -3.11 14.04 15.88
N THR A 156 -2.06 14.86 15.91
CA THR A 156 -0.91 14.70 15.01
C THR A 156 -0.15 13.43 15.37
N ARG A 157 0.08 12.56 14.37
CA ARG A 157 0.88 11.35 14.41
C ARG A 157 1.99 11.39 13.38
N PHE A 158 3.06 10.62 13.59
CA PHE A 158 4.18 10.51 12.66
C PHE A 158 4.19 9.11 12.06
N THR A 159 3.86 9.01 10.77
CA THR A 159 3.73 7.74 10.05
C THR A 159 4.98 6.87 10.13
N CYS A 160 6.18 7.48 10.14
CA CYS A 160 7.44 6.75 10.20
C CYS A 160 7.76 6.14 11.57
N VAL A 161 7.14 6.61 12.64
CA VAL A 161 7.40 6.17 14.04
C VAL A 161 6.20 5.43 14.60
N GLU A 162 4.99 6.03 14.50
CA GLU A 162 3.76 5.53 15.10
C GLU A 162 2.90 4.67 14.15
N GLY A 163 3.25 4.66 12.85
CA GLY A 163 2.60 3.90 11.79
C GLY A 163 3.54 2.85 11.18
N PRO A 164 3.36 2.48 9.92
CA PRO A 164 2.52 3.16 8.91
C PRO A 164 1.02 2.86 8.98
N GLU A 165 0.61 1.92 9.79
CA GLU A 165 -0.77 1.45 9.91
C GLU A 165 -1.55 2.25 10.96
N PHE A 166 -2.76 2.69 10.59
CA PHE A 166 -3.66 3.45 11.45
C PHE A 166 -5.11 3.03 11.21
N ASP A 167 -5.98 3.32 12.19
CA ASP A 167 -7.42 3.17 11.99
C ASP A 167 -7.90 4.09 10.87
N GLY A 168 -8.33 3.50 9.75
CA GLY A 168 -8.79 4.22 8.57
C GLY A 168 -10.03 5.08 8.82
N HIS A 169 -10.82 4.78 9.84
CA HIS A 169 -11.99 5.58 10.20
C HIS A 169 -11.65 6.87 10.96
N GLU A 170 -10.42 6.98 11.45
CA GLU A 170 -9.92 8.07 12.27
C GLU A 170 -8.93 9.00 11.54
N VAL A 171 -8.47 8.60 10.34
CA VAL A 171 -7.51 9.36 9.53
C VAL A 171 -8.16 10.56 8.85
N ASP A 172 -7.57 11.75 8.96
CA ASP A 172 -7.88 12.90 8.09
C ASP A 172 -7.22 12.74 6.72
N PHE A 173 -7.90 12.03 5.83
CA PHE A 173 -7.43 11.80 4.47
C PHE A 173 -7.32 13.09 3.63
N ASP A 174 -8.14 14.10 3.91
CA ASP A 174 -8.12 15.34 3.13
C ASP A 174 -6.86 16.15 3.45
N GLU A 175 -6.46 16.20 4.72
CA GLU A 175 -5.17 16.75 5.11
C GLU A 175 -4.02 15.94 4.50
N ALA A 176 -4.05 14.61 4.62
CA ALA A 176 -3.00 13.74 4.11
C ALA A 176 -2.79 13.89 2.60
N MET A 177 -3.86 13.97 1.80
CA MET A 177 -3.79 14.21 0.35
C MET A 177 -3.25 15.60 0.01
N ARG A 178 -3.65 16.66 0.74
CA ARG A 178 -3.09 18.01 0.54
C ARG A 178 -1.58 18.00 0.79
N ARG A 179 -1.12 17.29 1.81
CA ARG A 179 0.30 17.18 2.14
C ARG A 179 1.09 16.38 1.10
N GLN A 180 0.53 15.31 0.55
CA GLN A 180 1.16 14.58 -0.57
C GLN A 180 1.36 15.48 -1.80
N GLY A 181 0.45 16.41 -2.05
CA GLY A 181 0.54 17.35 -3.18
C GLY A 181 1.47 18.53 -2.97
N MET A 182 2.12 18.68 -1.81
CA MET A 182 2.85 19.90 -1.41
C MET A 182 4.02 20.24 -2.36
N TYR A 183 4.69 19.25 -2.92
CA TYR A 183 5.84 19.45 -3.82
C TYR A 183 5.52 19.21 -5.30
N ARG A 184 4.25 19.05 -5.66
CA ARG A 184 3.83 18.69 -7.02
C ARG A 184 4.36 19.64 -8.09
N THR A 185 4.40 20.95 -7.81
CA THR A 185 4.92 21.94 -8.76
C THR A 185 6.43 21.78 -8.98
N GLN A 186 7.17 21.51 -7.91
CA GLN A 186 8.62 21.28 -7.94
C GLN A 186 8.95 19.99 -8.67
N GLU A 187 8.19 18.92 -8.40
CA GLU A 187 8.32 17.63 -9.09
C GLU A 187 8.04 17.75 -10.59
N GLN A 188 7.01 18.47 -10.98
CA GLN A 188 6.69 18.74 -12.39
C GLN A 188 7.81 19.51 -13.09
N ARG A 189 8.39 20.52 -12.43
CA ARG A 189 9.54 21.28 -12.97
C ARG A 189 10.77 20.38 -13.12
N ALA A 190 11.07 19.57 -12.10
CA ALA A 190 12.19 18.65 -12.14
C ALA A 190 12.03 17.62 -13.26
N ALA A 191 10.84 17.05 -13.42
CA ALA A 191 10.52 16.12 -14.50
C ALA A 191 10.64 16.77 -15.90
N ALA A 192 10.22 18.02 -16.08
CA ALA A 192 10.35 18.74 -17.34
C ALA A 192 11.83 18.98 -17.68
N ILE A 193 12.64 19.44 -16.72
CA ILE A 193 14.09 19.64 -16.90
C ILE A 193 14.79 18.32 -17.28
N GLU A 194 14.42 17.22 -16.61
CA GLU A 194 15.00 15.92 -16.89
C GLU A 194 14.60 15.41 -18.28
N ALA A 195 13.35 15.61 -18.69
CA ALA A 195 12.87 15.27 -20.02
C ALA A 195 13.62 16.04 -21.12
N GLU A 196 13.88 17.35 -20.91
CA GLU A 196 14.70 18.17 -21.82
C GLU A 196 16.15 17.68 -21.88
N ARG A 197 16.74 17.31 -20.74
CA ARG A 197 18.10 16.73 -20.68
C ARG A 197 18.16 15.42 -21.48
N GLN A 198 17.20 14.53 -21.32
CA GLN A 198 17.16 13.26 -22.02
C GLN A 198 16.93 13.44 -23.51
N ALA A 199 16.07 14.38 -23.93
CA ALA A 199 15.84 14.70 -25.33
C ALA A 199 17.07 15.31 -26.02
N GLY A 200 17.91 16.08 -25.29
CA GLY A 200 19.15 16.65 -25.77
C GLY A 200 20.38 15.74 -25.65
N HIS A 201 20.26 14.63 -24.94
CA HIS A 201 21.38 13.73 -24.65
C HIS A 201 21.50 12.63 -25.70
N GLN A 202 22.26 12.86 -26.73
CA GLN A 202 22.80 11.76 -27.54
C GLN A 202 23.86 11.03 -26.72
N CYS A 203 23.45 9.87 -26.16
CA CYS A 203 24.39 9.02 -25.43
C CYS A 203 25.49 8.52 -26.38
N LYS A 204 26.68 9.12 -26.29
CA LYS A 204 27.85 8.70 -27.04
C LYS A 204 28.60 7.53 -26.40
N ILE A 205 28.08 7.04 -25.26
CA ILE A 205 28.65 5.91 -24.54
C ILE A 205 27.86 4.68 -24.97
N GLY A 206 28.50 3.76 -25.67
CA GLY A 206 27.94 2.44 -25.98
C GLY A 206 27.57 1.67 -24.71
N PRO A 207 26.97 0.48 -24.82
CA PRO A 207 26.51 -0.28 -23.66
C PRO A 207 27.66 -0.44 -22.66
N VAL A 208 27.51 0.17 -21.49
CA VAL A 208 28.49 0.10 -20.41
C VAL A 208 28.50 -1.32 -19.89
N SER A 209 29.59 -2.05 -20.18
CA SER A 209 29.83 -3.32 -19.52
C SER A 209 30.10 -3.06 -18.04
N TYR A 210 29.25 -3.58 -17.18
CA TYR A 210 29.34 -3.44 -15.71
C TYR A 210 30.50 -4.22 -15.08
N THR A 211 31.63 -4.27 -15.70
CA THR A 211 32.83 -5.00 -15.20
C THR A 211 33.60 -4.23 -14.11
N HIS A 212 33.16 -3.04 -13.68
CA HIS A 212 33.93 -2.19 -12.75
C HIS A 212 33.25 -1.85 -11.43
N LEU A 213 32.21 -2.56 -11.02
CA LEU A 213 31.57 -2.40 -9.72
C LEU A 213 31.98 -3.50 -8.71
N THR A 214 33.21 -4.00 -8.80
CA THR A 214 33.82 -4.63 -7.63
C THR A 214 34.50 -3.54 -6.82
N LEU A 215 33.85 -3.12 -5.74
CA LEU A 215 34.49 -2.38 -4.67
C LEU A 215 35.74 -3.17 -4.21
N PRO A 216 36.92 -2.54 -4.05
CA PRO A 216 38.08 -3.23 -3.50
C PRO A 216 37.75 -3.72 -2.08
N THR A 217 37.69 -5.03 -1.92
CA THR A 217 37.40 -5.71 -0.66
C THR A 217 38.65 -5.90 0.22
N LYS A 218 39.69 -5.11 0.05
CA LYS A 218 40.85 -5.12 0.95
C LYS A 218 41.04 -3.73 1.55
N LEU A 219 40.60 -3.57 2.80
CA LEU A 219 41.27 -2.70 3.75
C LEU A 219 42.55 -3.42 4.17
N GLU A 220 43.67 -2.97 3.64
CA GLU A 220 44.99 -3.28 4.25
C GLU A 220 45.20 -2.32 5.41
N VAL A 221 45.39 -2.92 6.59
CA VAL A 221 45.79 -2.25 7.85
C VAL A 221 47.25 -1.87 7.75
#